data_975f582776471ccc45c8ad2ad5412e0b
#
_entry.id   975f582776471ccc45c8ad2ad5412e0b
#
_cell.length_a   1.000
_cell.length_b   1.000
_cell.length_c   1.000
_cell.angle_alpha   90.00
_cell.angle_beta   90.00
_cell.angle_gamma   90.00
#
_symmetry.space_group_name_H-M   'P 1'
#
loop_
_entity.id
_entity.type
_entity.pdbx_description
1 polymer ?
#
loop_
_entity_poly.entity_id
_entity_poly.type
_entity_poly.pdbx_seq_one_letter_code
_entity_poly.pdbx_strand_id
1 'polypeptide(L)'
;MEPDKYWARYDEPDRIGMKEIRHIEGLYAFWDYLLERFPGLLIDNCASGGRRLDLETIKRSAPLWRSDYYHYDDPDGYQCHNFGLSFFLPFHGTGILQTDPYSFRSSMSSALICNWKITEPNVSFFDMQARIDEYRRVRDYFLEDYYPLTELEGTTRDDIWLAYQYDRPSDGTGIVVAFRRAACPDPALTVRLSGIDASRNYLSLIHI
;
A
#
# COMPACT_ATOMS: atom_id res chain seq x y z
N MET A 1 13.63 21.34 1.73
CA MET A 1 15.08 21.45 2.02
C MET A 1 15.70 20.15 1.58
N GLU A 2 16.73 20.19 0.75
CA GLU A 2 17.44 19.01 0.27
C GLU A 2 18.68 18.78 1.13
N PRO A 3 18.69 17.78 2.00
CA PRO A 3 19.77 17.61 2.98
C PRO A 3 21.09 17.14 2.36
N ASP A 4 21.07 16.56 1.16
CA ASP A 4 22.24 16.09 0.42
C ASP A 4 23.30 17.19 0.23
N LYS A 5 22.88 18.41 -0.09
CA LYS A 5 23.79 19.56 -0.21
C LYS A 5 24.42 19.94 1.14
N TYR A 6 23.69 19.76 2.24
CA TYR A 6 24.24 19.96 3.57
C TYR A 6 25.30 18.91 3.89
N TRP A 7 25.00 17.65 3.68
CA TRP A 7 25.92 16.56 3.95
C TRP A 7 27.18 16.67 3.10
N ALA A 8 27.04 16.88 1.79
CA ALA A 8 28.18 17.07 0.89
C ALA A 8 29.10 18.24 1.30
N ARG A 9 28.53 19.30 1.88
CA ARG A 9 29.31 20.47 2.34
C ARG A 9 30.11 20.21 3.61
N TYR A 10 29.61 19.34 4.48
CA TYR A 10 30.16 19.15 5.81
C TYR A 10 30.86 17.79 5.99
N ASP A 11 30.83 16.91 4.98
CA ASP A 11 31.62 15.71 4.95
C ASP A 11 33.12 16.03 4.75
N GLU A 12 33.96 15.19 5.34
CA GLU A 12 35.40 15.21 5.07
C GLU A 12 35.65 14.59 3.69
N PRO A 13 36.63 15.07 2.90
CA PRO A 13 36.84 14.61 1.52
C PRO A 13 37.09 13.11 1.37
N ASP A 14 37.66 12.46 2.39
CA ASP A 14 37.93 11.03 2.45
C ASP A 14 36.83 10.20 3.09
N ARG A 15 35.71 10.85 3.52
CA ARG A 15 34.61 10.23 4.27
C ARG A 15 33.24 10.74 3.83
N ILE A 16 33.04 10.78 2.54
CA ILE A 16 31.77 11.20 1.94
C ILE A 16 30.66 10.22 2.36
N GLY A 17 29.52 10.75 2.84
CA GLY A 17 28.36 9.98 3.33
C GLY A 17 28.33 9.79 4.85
N MET A 18 29.41 10.10 5.57
CA MET A 18 29.45 9.89 7.03
C MET A 18 28.47 10.78 7.80
N LYS A 19 28.17 11.99 7.32
CA LYS A 19 27.19 12.85 7.97
C LYS A 19 25.77 12.32 7.80
N GLU A 20 25.48 11.76 6.63
CA GLU A 20 24.20 11.10 6.36
C GLU A 20 24.03 9.84 7.23
N ILE A 21 25.01 8.97 7.30
CA ILE A 21 25.02 7.77 8.16
C ILE A 21 24.72 8.16 9.61
N ARG A 22 25.45 9.13 10.16
CA ARG A 22 25.24 9.60 11.54
C ARG A 22 23.84 10.20 11.74
N HIS A 23 23.28 10.87 10.74
CA HIS A 23 21.90 11.36 10.80
C HIS A 23 20.90 10.19 10.88
N ILE A 24 21.08 9.16 10.06
CA ILE A 24 20.20 7.98 10.06
C ILE A 24 20.33 7.22 11.39
N GLU A 25 21.54 6.99 11.89
CA GLU A 25 21.76 6.37 13.19
C GLU A 25 21.09 7.17 14.33
N GLY A 26 21.22 8.49 14.31
CA GLY A 26 20.54 9.36 15.26
C GLY A 26 19.02 9.33 15.18
N LEU A 27 18.48 9.25 13.96
CA LEU A 27 17.04 9.11 13.73
C LEU A 27 16.52 7.78 14.31
N TYR A 28 17.22 6.67 14.05
CA TYR A 28 16.81 5.37 14.57
C TYR A 28 16.92 5.32 16.10
N ALA A 29 18.00 5.83 16.68
CA ALA A 29 18.14 5.92 18.13
C ALA A 29 17.04 6.78 18.78
N PHE A 30 16.62 7.87 18.13
CA PHE A 30 15.51 8.71 18.59
C PHE A 30 14.17 7.96 18.53
N TRP A 31 13.89 7.24 17.44
CA TRP A 31 12.67 6.46 17.31
C TRP A 31 12.64 5.29 18.29
N ASP A 32 13.74 4.57 18.46
CA ASP A 32 13.86 3.48 19.44
C ASP A 32 13.58 3.99 20.86
N TYR A 33 14.12 5.16 21.22
CA TYR A 33 13.84 5.82 22.51
C TYR A 33 12.34 6.14 22.67
N LEU A 34 11.69 6.65 21.61
CA LEU A 34 10.25 6.98 21.67
C LEU A 34 9.40 5.71 21.84
N LEU A 35 9.70 4.65 21.10
CA LEU A 35 8.98 3.38 21.16
C LEU A 35 9.14 2.69 22.52
N GLU A 36 10.33 2.76 23.11
CA GLU A 36 10.59 2.26 24.48
C GLU A 36 9.85 3.09 25.53
N ARG A 37 9.88 4.41 25.39
CA ARG A 37 9.30 5.33 26.37
C ARG A 37 7.77 5.36 26.34
N PHE A 38 7.17 5.12 25.18
CA PHE A 38 5.74 5.17 24.94
C PHE A 38 5.25 3.87 24.27
N PRO A 39 5.05 2.78 25.03
CA PRO A 39 4.56 1.52 24.47
C PRO A 39 3.20 1.72 23.76
N GLY A 40 3.10 1.22 22.52
CA GLY A 40 1.92 1.39 21.69
C GLY A 40 1.93 2.65 20.80
N LEU A 41 3.00 3.45 20.85
CA LEU A 41 3.18 4.56 19.90
C LEU A 41 3.33 4.00 18.48
N LEU A 42 2.54 4.52 17.56
CA LEU A 42 2.71 4.30 16.13
C LEU A 42 3.44 5.50 15.52
N ILE A 43 4.59 5.26 14.92
CA ILE A 43 5.30 6.28 14.15
C ILE A 43 4.87 6.15 12.69
N ASP A 44 4.18 7.16 12.16
CA ASP A 44 3.92 7.29 10.74
C ASP A 44 5.14 7.95 10.07
N ASN A 45 5.79 7.22 9.17
CA ASN A 45 6.94 7.75 8.47
C ASN A 45 6.58 8.17 7.05
N CYS A 46 6.97 9.36 6.69
CA CYS A 46 6.89 9.88 5.34
C CYS A 46 8.13 10.72 5.04
N ALA A 47 8.82 10.40 3.96
CA ALA A 47 9.94 11.18 3.47
C ALA A 47 9.81 11.37 1.97
N SER A 48 9.13 12.44 1.56
CA SER A 48 8.89 12.75 0.14
C SER A 48 8.34 11.54 -0.63
N GLY A 49 7.28 10.93 -0.12
CA GLY A 49 6.57 9.84 -0.77
C GLY A 49 7.34 8.53 -0.91
N GLY A 50 7.57 7.83 0.18
CA GLY A 50 8.07 6.46 0.14
C GLY A 50 9.59 6.27 0.10
N ARG A 51 10.38 7.28 0.40
CA ARG A 51 11.84 7.15 0.46
C ARG A 51 12.37 6.38 1.67
N ARG A 52 11.50 6.03 2.62
CA ARG A 52 11.84 5.30 3.85
C ARG A 52 11.02 4.01 3.97
N LEU A 53 11.14 3.14 2.96
CA LEU A 53 10.50 1.83 2.91
C LEU A 53 11.51 0.69 3.12
N ASP A 54 12.73 1.00 3.58
CA ASP A 54 13.73 0.01 3.92
C ASP A 54 13.37 -0.73 5.22
N LEU A 55 13.92 -1.94 5.38
CA LEU A 55 13.60 -2.83 6.50
C LEU A 55 13.92 -2.22 7.87
N GLU A 56 15.00 -1.45 7.99
CA GLU A 56 15.37 -0.82 9.27
C GLU A 56 14.39 0.28 9.67
N THR A 57 13.89 1.04 8.70
CA THR A 57 12.88 2.07 8.94
C THR A 57 11.54 1.45 9.32
N ILE A 58 11.07 0.45 8.56
CA ILE A 58 9.74 -0.16 8.79
C ILE A 58 9.67 -1.05 10.05
N LYS A 59 10.80 -1.46 10.62
CA LYS A 59 10.83 -2.08 11.96
C LYS A 59 10.32 -1.13 13.06
N ARG A 60 10.42 0.17 12.85
CA ARG A 60 10.15 1.22 13.84
C ARG A 60 8.92 2.05 13.52
N SER A 61 8.41 1.95 12.31
CA SER A 61 7.39 2.86 11.79
C SER A 61 6.52 2.21 10.74
N ALA A 62 5.39 2.83 10.44
CA ALA A 62 4.50 2.43 9.37
C ALA A 62 4.42 3.52 8.31
N PRO A 63 4.55 3.21 7.02
CA PRO A 63 4.39 4.20 5.96
C PRO A 63 2.91 4.32 5.59
N LEU A 64 2.15 5.10 6.35
CA LEU A 64 0.75 5.38 6.02
C LEU A 64 0.62 6.23 4.76
N TRP A 65 1.72 6.89 4.38
CA TRP A 65 1.87 7.63 3.13
C TRP A 65 3.06 7.09 2.34
N ARG A 66 2.87 5.91 1.73
CA ARG A 66 3.94 5.16 1.04
C ARG A 66 4.47 5.81 -0.22
N SER A 67 3.72 6.78 -0.80
CA SER A 67 4.04 7.43 -2.06
C SER A 67 3.24 8.71 -2.22
N ASP A 68 3.81 9.72 -2.90
CA ASP A 68 3.09 10.91 -3.36
C ASP A 68 2.29 10.66 -4.65
N TYR A 69 2.16 9.42 -5.05
CA TYR A 69 1.52 9.01 -6.30
C TYR A 69 0.03 9.38 -6.39
N TYR A 70 -0.61 9.66 -5.25
CA TYR A 70 -2.01 10.08 -5.18
C TYR A 70 -2.35 11.34 -6.00
N HIS A 71 -1.34 12.12 -6.38
CA HIS A 71 -1.51 13.27 -7.27
C HIS A 71 -1.79 12.89 -8.72
N TYR A 72 -1.54 11.64 -9.11
CA TYR A 72 -1.78 11.14 -10.44
C TYR A 72 -3.11 10.40 -10.50
N ASP A 73 -3.87 10.66 -11.56
CA ASP A 73 -5.08 9.88 -11.87
C ASP A 73 -4.68 8.62 -12.64
N ASP A 74 -4.02 7.72 -11.94
CA ASP A 74 -3.49 6.48 -12.49
C ASP A 74 -3.78 5.30 -11.55
N PRO A 75 -4.98 4.70 -11.65
CA PRO A 75 -5.35 3.54 -10.86
C PRO A 75 -4.40 2.36 -11.01
N ASP A 76 -3.84 2.16 -12.20
CA ASP A 76 -2.94 1.04 -12.49
C ASP A 76 -1.62 1.15 -11.71
N GLY A 77 -1.12 2.36 -11.49
CA GLY A 77 0.02 2.60 -10.62
C GLY A 77 -0.25 2.26 -9.16
N TYR A 78 -1.44 2.55 -8.63
CA TYR A 78 -1.84 2.13 -7.29
C TYR A 78 -1.89 0.60 -7.17
N GLN A 79 -2.41 -0.08 -8.19
CA GLN A 79 -2.43 -1.55 -8.25
C GLN A 79 -1.02 -2.12 -8.20
N CYS A 80 -0.07 -1.54 -8.95
CA CYS A 80 1.34 -1.93 -8.93
C CYS A 80 1.94 -1.78 -7.52
N HIS A 81 1.68 -0.67 -6.85
CA HIS A 81 2.16 -0.45 -5.48
C HIS A 81 1.58 -1.48 -4.51
N ASN A 82 0.29 -1.75 -4.56
CA ASN A 82 -0.34 -2.76 -3.71
C ASN A 82 0.25 -4.14 -3.98
N PHE A 83 0.34 -4.54 -5.26
CA PHE A 83 0.88 -5.82 -5.66
C PHE A 83 2.33 -6.01 -5.20
N GLY A 84 3.19 -5.04 -5.45
CA GLY A 84 4.63 -5.15 -5.14
C GLY A 84 4.97 -5.01 -3.67
N LEU A 85 4.38 -4.04 -2.97
CA LEU A 85 4.73 -3.77 -1.57
C LEU A 85 4.18 -4.83 -0.62
N SER A 86 3.02 -5.43 -0.91
CA SER A 86 2.42 -6.45 -0.04
C SER A 86 3.27 -7.71 0.14
N PHE A 87 4.30 -7.94 -0.70
CA PHE A 87 5.25 -9.03 -0.50
C PHE A 87 6.08 -8.89 0.79
N PHE A 88 6.36 -7.69 1.26
CA PHE A 88 7.25 -7.47 2.41
C PHE A 88 6.79 -6.39 3.37
N LEU A 89 5.76 -5.65 3.02
CA LEU A 89 5.26 -4.52 3.78
C LEU A 89 3.74 -4.68 4.00
N PRO A 90 3.33 -5.43 5.05
CA PRO A 90 1.91 -5.72 5.27
C PRO A 90 1.10 -4.50 5.70
N PHE A 91 1.74 -3.52 6.35
CA PHE A 91 1.05 -2.31 6.82
C PHE A 91 1.57 -1.07 6.11
N HIS A 92 0.84 -0.64 5.10
CA HIS A 92 1.15 0.55 4.31
C HIS A 92 -0.13 1.24 3.82
N GLY A 93 -0.03 2.51 3.47
CA GLY A 93 -1.17 3.30 3.03
C GLY A 93 -0.87 4.25 1.87
N THR A 94 -1.94 4.79 1.33
CA THR A 94 -1.91 5.82 0.29
C THR A 94 -3.12 6.75 0.41
N GLY A 95 -3.03 7.93 -0.20
CA GLY A 95 -4.18 8.82 -0.39
C GLY A 95 -5.01 8.43 -1.60
N ILE A 96 -6.31 8.74 -1.55
CA ILE A 96 -7.23 8.63 -2.69
C ILE A 96 -8.05 9.91 -2.82
N LEU A 97 -8.17 10.44 -4.03
CA LEU A 97 -8.98 11.61 -4.38
C LEU A 97 -10.31 11.24 -5.06
N GLN A 98 -10.33 10.12 -5.77
CA GLN A 98 -11.47 9.67 -6.57
C GLN A 98 -12.45 8.87 -5.72
N THR A 99 -13.73 8.90 -6.09
CA THR A 99 -14.80 8.12 -5.47
C THR A 99 -15.39 7.07 -6.42
N ASP A 100 -14.93 7.02 -7.67
CA ASP A 100 -15.33 5.94 -8.57
C ASP A 100 -14.81 4.58 -8.07
N PRO A 101 -15.55 3.49 -8.31
CA PRO A 101 -15.22 2.18 -7.76
C PRO A 101 -13.86 1.66 -8.19
N TYR A 102 -13.45 1.87 -9.45
CA TYR A 102 -12.21 1.32 -9.96
C TYR A 102 -10.98 1.98 -9.32
N SER A 103 -10.93 3.31 -9.34
CA SER A 103 -9.84 4.07 -8.73
C SER A 103 -9.76 3.83 -7.22
N PHE A 104 -10.91 3.83 -6.53
CA PHE A 104 -10.96 3.59 -5.10
C PHE A 104 -10.45 2.20 -4.71
N ARG A 105 -10.93 1.15 -5.39
CA ARG A 105 -10.48 -0.25 -5.16
C ARG A 105 -9.00 -0.43 -5.48
N SER A 106 -8.50 0.26 -6.51
CA SER A 106 -7.08 0.25 -6.87
C SER A 106 -6.19 0.82 -5.76
N SER A 107 -6.72 1.70 -4.92
CA SER A 107 -6.00 2.31 -3.79
C SER A 107 -6.11 1.52 -2.49
N MET A 108 -7.05 0.58 -2.38
CA MET A 108 -7.28 -0.18 -1.15
C MET A 108 -6.04 -0.96 -0.71
N SER A 109 -5.63 -0.74 0.52
CA SER A 109 -4.55 -1.45 1.20
C SER A 109 -4.84 -1.47 2.71
N SER A 110 -3.91 -1.92 3.52
CA SER A 110 -4.08 -2.01 4.99
C SER A 110 -4.33 -0.66 5.67
N ALA A 111 -3.89 0.45 5.04
CA ALA A 111 -4.27 1.80 5.43
C ALA A 111 -4.72 2.60 4.20
N LEU A 112 -5.72 3.47 4.37
CA LEU A 112 -6.24 4.31 3.31
C LEU A 112 -6.59 5.69 3.86
N ILE A 113 -6.11 6.73 3.19
CA ILE A 113 -6.37 8.12 3.53
C ILE A 113 -7.33 8.69 2.49
N CYS A 114 -8.58 8.93 2.89
CA CYS A 114 -9.57 9.58 2.03
C CYS A 114 -9.27 11.08 1.95
N ASN A 115 -8.57 11.48 0.91
CA ASN A 115 -8.10 12.85 0.71
C ASN A 115 -9.11 13.68 -0.12
N TRP A 116 -10.39 13.50 0.16
CA TRP A 116 -11.47 14.13 -0.57
C TRP A 116 -11.65 15.59 -0.19
N LYS A 117 -11.84 16.43 -1.19
CA LYS A 117 -12.13 17.86 -1.02
C LYS A 117 -13.63 18.07 -0.78
N ILE A 118 -14.05 17.82 0.45
CA ILE A 118 -15.48 17.82 0.85
C ILE A 118 -16.20 19.16 0.68
N THR A 119 -15.48 20.24 0.42
CA THR A 119 -16.03 21.59 0.19
C THR A 119 -16.30 21.88 -1.27
N GLU A 120 -15.91 21.01 -2.19
CA GLU A 120 -16.20 21.20 -3.62
C GLU A 120 -17.66 20.90 -3.94
N PRO A 121 -18.30 21.68 -4.87
CA PRO A 121 -19.73 21.59 -5.11
C PRO A 121 -20.21 20.27 -5.72
N ASN A 122 -19.32 19.49 -6.33
CA ASN A 122 -19.66 18.24 -7.03
C ASN A 122 -19.38 16.98 -6.20
N VAL A 123 -19.14 17.14 -4.90
CA VAL A 123 -18.83 16.01 -4.01
C VAL A 123 -20.10 15.23 -3.71
N SER A 124 -20.06 13.93 -3.98
CA SER A 124 -21.11 12.99 -3.61
C SER A 124 -20.79 12.32 -2.28
N PHE A 125 -21.42 12.79 -1.20
CA PHE A 125 -21.31 12.11 0.11
C PHE A 125 -21.87 10.69 0.09
N PHE A 126 -22.83 10.41 -0.79
CA PHE A 126 -23.35 9.05 -0.98
C PHE A 126 -22.27 8.11 -1.52
N ASP A 127 -21.52 8.53 -2.55
CA ASP A 127 -20.45 7.72 -3.11
C ASP A 127 -19.31 7.56 -2.11
N MET A 128 -18.93 8.61 -1.39
CA MET A 128 -17.94 8.54 -0.32
C MET A 128 -18.34 7.51 0.76
N GLN A 129 -19.58 7.56 1.23
CA GLN A 129 -20.06 6.61 2.22
C GLN A 129 -20.03 5.18 1.70
N ALA A 130 -20.48 4.96 0.46
CA ALA A 130 -20.47 3.65 -0.18
C ALA A 130 -19.03 3.07 -0.27
N ARG A 131 -18.05 3.91 -0.62
CA ARG A 131 -16.62 3.50 -0.67
C ARG A 131 -16.06 3.18 0.72
N ILE A 132 -16.36 3.99 1.72
CA ILE A 132 -15.94 3.74 3.11
C ILE A 132 -16.53 2.42 3.61
N ASP A 133 -17.81 2.18 3.36
CA ASP A 133 -18.48 0.96 3.82
C ASP A 133 -17.95 -0.29 3.11
N GLU A 134 -17.59 -0.17 1.83
CA GLU A 134 -16.90 -1.22 1.09
C GLU A 134 -15.52 -1.52 1.71
N TYR A 135 -14.70 -0.50 1.94
CA TYR A 135 -13.37 -0.64 2.52
C TYR A 135 -13.44 -1.27 3.93
N ARG A 136 -14.37 -0.83 4.78
CA ARG A 136 -14.55 -1.40 6.13
C ARG A 136 -14.84 -2.88 6.16
N ARG A 137 -15.49 -3.42 5.12
CA ARG A 137 -15.76 -4.86 5.01
C ARG A 137 -14.54 -5.69 4.68
N VAL A 138 -13.54 -5.09 4.00
CA VAL A 138 -12.40 -5.83 3.46
C VAL A 138 -11.06 -5.46 4.08
N ARG A 139 -10.95 -4.32 4.76
CA ARG A 139 -9.68 -3.76 5.22
C ARG A 139 -8.85 -4.71 6.09
N ASP A 140 -9.50 -5.51 6.91
CA ASP A 140 -8.81 -6.40 7.85
C ASP A 140 -8.11 -7.56 7.13
N TYR A 141 -8.54 -7.91 5.91
CA TYR A 141 -7.86 -8.91 5.09
C TYR A 141 -6.50 -8.42 4.55
N PHE A 142 -6.31 -7.13 4.38
CA PHE A 142 -5.03 -6.60 3.88
C PHE A 142 -3.83 -6.79 4.84
N LEU A 143 -4.08 -7.32 6.03
CA LEU A 143 -3.05 -7.66 7.03
C LEU A 143 -2.80 -9.17 7.11
N GLU A 144 -3.50 -9.96 6.31
CA GLU A 144 -3.46 -11.42 6.31
C GLU A 144 -2.46 -11.98 5.27
N ASP A 145 -2.40 -13.28 5.11
CA ASP A 145 -1.46 -13.95 4.21
C ASP A 145 -1.65 -13.52 2.76
N TYR A 146 -0.61 -12.95 2.16
CA TYR A 146 -0.63 -12.43 0.79
C TYR A 146 -0.12 -13.43 -0.23
N TYR A 147 -0.87 -13.58 -1.33
CA TYR A 147 -0.50 -14.43 -2.48
C TYR A 147 -0.72 -13.69 -3.80
N PRO A 148 0.33 -13.49 -4.63
CA PRO A 148 0.14 -13.04 -5.99
C PRO A 148 -0.55 -14.13 -6.81
N LEU A 149 -1.52 -13.76 -7.62
CA LEU A 149 -2.27 -14.68 -8.50
C LEU A 149 -1.90 -14.48 -9.97
N THR A 150 -1.20 -13.42 -10.30
CA THR A 150 -0.63 -13.12 -11.62
C THR A 150 0.88 -12.95 -11.50
N GLU A 151 1.57 -12.95 -12.62
CA GLU A 151 3.03 -12.80 -12.65
C GLU A 151 3.45 -11.39 -12.21
N LEU A 152 4.62 -11.30 -11.59
CA LEU A 152 5.23 -10.03 -11.20
C LEU A 152 5.77 -9.27 -12.41
N GLU A 153 6.25 -9.99 -13.42
CA GLU A 153 6.77 -9.40 -14.64
C GLU A 153 5.65 -8.73 -15.44
N GLY A 154 5.90 -7.50 -15.89
CA GLY A 154 4.96 -6.76 -16.71
C GLY A 154 3.80 -6.12 -15.94
N THR A 155 3.84 -6.03 -14.62
CA THR A 155 2.76 -5.41 -13.80
C THR A 155 2.44 -3.96 -14.16
N THR A 156 3.32 -3.27 -14.89
CA THR A 156 3.11 -1.89 -15.38
C THR A 156 2.40 -1.83 -16.73
N ARG A 157 2.13 -2.97 -17.39
CA ARG A 157 1.43 -3.02 -18.68
C ARG A 157 -0.06 -2.75 -18.49
N ASP A 158 -0.70 -2.16 -19.50
CA ASP A 158 -2.12 -1.82 -19.53
C ASP A 158 -3.01 -2.90 -20.19
N ASP A 159 -2.39 -3.95 -20.75
CA ASP A 159 -3.04 -5.04 -21.49
C ASP A 159 -3.14 -6.35 -20.70
N ILE A 160 -3.13 -6.30 -19.37
CA ILE A 160 -3.11 -7.47 -18.49
C ILE A 160 -4.30 -7.50 -17.51
N TRP A 161 -4.51 -8.68 -16.92
CA TRP A 161 -5.11 -8.82 -15.62
C TRP A 161 -4.03 -8.70 -14.54
N LEU A 162 -4.33 -7.98 -13.45
CA LEU A 162 -3.54 -7.98 -12.24
C LEU A 162 -4.40 -8.53 -11.10
N ALA A 163 -3.95 -9.60 -10.45
CA ALA A 163 -4.72 -10.21 -9.37
C ALA A 163 -3.84 -10.70 -8.23
N TYR A 164 -4.38 -10.60 -7.02
CA TYR A 164 -3.77 -11.09 -5.79
C TYR A 164 -4.84 -11.50 -4.78
N GLN A 165 -4.45 -12.31 -3.81
CA GLN A 165 -5.30 -12.87 -2.77
C GLN A 165 -4.74 -12.50 -1.40
N TYR A 166 -5.64 -12.26 -0.48
CA TYR A 166 -5.35 -12.34 0.95
C TYR A 166 -6.16 -13.48 1.54
N ASP A 167 -5.48 -14.36 2.27
CA ASP A 167 -6.08 -15.52 2.94
C ASP A 167 -6.01 -15.34 4.45
N ARG A 168 -7.11 -15.64 5.13
CA ARG A 168 -7.17 -15.60 6.59
C ARG A 168 -7.39 -17.02 7.14
N PRO A 169 -6.29 -17.73 7.44
CA PRO A 169 -6.37 -19.13 7.88
C PRO A 169 -7.15 -19.32 9.17
N SER A 170 -7.21 -18.31 10.03
CA SER A 170 -7.86 -18.39 11.35
C SER A 170 -9.35 -18.73 11.29
N ASP A 171 -10.05 -18.35 10.21
CA ASP A 171 -11.46 -18.65 10.00
C ASP A 171 -11.77 -19.28 8.63
N GLY A 172 -10.74 -19.47 7.80
CA GLY A 172 -10.85 -20.06 6.48
C GLY A 172 -11.57 -19.17 5.48
N THR A 173 -11.45 -17.85 5.64
CA THR A 173 -11.97 -16.85 4.70
C THR A 173 -10.86 -16.11 4.00
N GLY A 174 -11.16 -15.40 2.92
CA GLY A 174 -10.19 -14.60 2.20
C GLY A 174 -10.83 -13.65 1.20
N ILE A 175 -10.03 -12.81 0.59
CA ILE A 175 -10.45 -11.97 -0.52
C ILE A 175 -9.53 -12.15 -1.73
N VAL A 176 -10.12 -12.07 -2.91
CA VAL A 176 -9.41 -11.97 -4.18
C VAL A 176 -9.66 -10.59 -4.75
N VAL A 177 -8.59 -9.90 -5.07
CA VAL A 177 -8.63 -8.60 -5.75
C VAL A 177 -8.11 -8.81 -7.16
N ALA A 178 -8.93 -8.48 -8.15
CA ALA A 178 -8.58 -8.67 -9.56
C ALA A 178 -9.00 -7.44 -10.38
N PHE A 179 -8.07 -6.94 -11.16
CA PHE A 179 -8.27 -5.81 -12.06
C PHE A 179 -8.04 -6.23 -13.49
N ARG A 180 -9.04 -6.01 -14.33
CA ARG A 180 -8.86 -6.07 -15.77
C ARG A 180 -8.51 -4.66 -16.27
N ARG A 181 -7.29 -4.48 -16.74
CA ARG A 181 -6.85 -3.19 -17.24
C ARG A 181 -7.48 -2.87 -18.60
N ALA A 182 -7.50 -1.58 -18.94
CA ALA A 182 -8.30 -1.06 -20.06
C ALA A 182 -7.97 -1.68 -21.42
N ALA A 183 -6.71 -1.98 -21.69
CA ALA A 183 -6.25 -2.59 -22.96
C ALA A 183 -6.22 -4.12 -22.93
N CYS A 184 -6.60 -4.76 -21.81
CA CYS A 184 -6.53 -6.22 -21.69
C CYS A 184 -7.52 -6.91 -22.65
N PRO A 185 -7.02 -7.74 -23.59
CA PRO A 185 -7.87 -8.40 -24.56
C PRO A 185 -8.66 -9.56 -23.96
N ASP A 186 -8.18 -10.15 -22.88
CA ASP A 186 -8.75 -11.35 -22.29
C ASP A 186 -10.00 -11.02 -21.49
N PRO A 187 -11.17 -11.59 -21.82
CA PRO A 187 -12.42 -11.31 -21.14
C PRO A 187 -12.53 -11.99 -19.76
N ALA A 188 -11.67 -12.97 -19.47
CA ALA A 188 -11.69 -13.77 -18.25
C ALA A 188 -10.28 -14.10 -17.78
N LEU A 189 -10.13 -14.28 -16.48
CA LEU A 189 -8.91 -14.72 -15.81
C LEU A 189 -9.19 -16.01 -15.05
N THR A 190 -8.37 -17.04 -15.27
CA THR A 190 -8.37 -18.25 -14.44
C THR A 190 -7.18 -18.20 -13.50
N VAL A 191 -7.45 -18.31 -12.21
CA VAL A 191 -6.41 -18.27 -11.16
C VAL A 191 -6.50 -19.51 -10.26
N ARG A 192 -5.37 -19.89 -9.70
CA ARG A 192 -5.31 -20.91 -8.65
C ARG A 192 -5.18 -20.21 -7.30
N LEU A 193 -6.16 -20.40 -6.42
CA LEU A 193 -6.11 -19.85 -5.07
C LEU A 193 -5.13 -20.62 -4.18
N SER A 194 -4.51 -19.91 -3.25
CA SER A 194 -3.61 -20.46 -2.22
C SER A 194 -4.33 -20.52 -0.87
N GLY A 195 -3.82 -21.30 0.08
CA GLY A 195 -4.40 -21.43 1.43
C GLY A 195 -5.75 -22.15 1.50
N ILE A 196 -6.32 -22.57 0.37
CA ILE A 196 -7.64 -23.19 0.30
C ILE A 196 -7.60 -24.67 0.72
N ASP A 197 -8.46 -25.04 1.64
CA ASP A 197 -8.70 -26.44 2.02
C ASP A 197 -9.62 -27.10 0.97
N ALA A 198 -9.06 -27.96 0.13
CA ALA A 198 -9.79 -28.62 -0.95
C ALA A 198 -10.93 -29.56 -0.46
N SER A 199 -10.99 -29.88 0.83
CA SER A 199 -12.07 -30.66 1.42
C SER A 199 -13.31 -29.84 1.82
N ARG A 200 -13.23 -28.51 1.75
CA ARG A 200 -14.31 -27.59 2.11
C ARG A 200 -15.02 -27.04 0.89
N ASN A 201 -16.27 -26.64 1.11
CA ASN A 201 -17.03 -25.84 0.16
C ASN A 201 -16.87 -24.35 0.48
N TYR A 202 -16.60 -23.55 -0.53
CA TYR A 202 -16.47 -22.10 -0.39
C TYR A 202 -17.61 -21.39 -1.12
N LEU A 203 -18.16 -20.36 -0.51
CA LEU A 203 -19.10 -19.45 -1.14
C LEU A 203 -18.34 -18.19 -1.59
N SER A 204 -18.40 -17.88 -2.88
CA SER A 204 -17.85 -16.66 -3.42
C SER A 204 -18.93 -15.59 -3.52
N LEU A 205 -18.66 -14.41 -2.95
CA LEU A 205 -19.46 -13.21 -3.12
C LEU A 205 -18.66 -12.25 -4.01
N ILE A 206 -19.21 -11.90 -5.17
CA ILE A 206 -18.53 -11.03 -6.14
C ILE A 206 -19.08 -9.60 -6.00
N HIS A 207 -18.19 -8.64 -5.83
CA HIS A 207 -18.46 -7.21 -5.90
C HIS A 207 -17.77 -6.62 -7.12
N ILE A 208 -18.55 -6.21 -8.11
CA ILE A 208 -18.07 -5.63 -9.36
C ILE A 208 -18.20 -4.09 -9.31
#